data_418b450a622e4ddd0eaae6451267040c
#
_entry.id   418b450a622e4ddd0eaae6451267040c
#
_cell.length_a   1.000
_cell.length_b   1.000
_cell.length_c   1.000
_cell.angle_alpha   90.00
_cell.angle_beta   90.00
_cell.angle_gamma   90.00
#
_symmetry.space_group_name_H-M   'P 1'
#
loop_
_entity.id
_entity.type
_entity.pdbx_description
1 polymer ?
#
loop_
_entity_poly.entity_id
_entity_poly.type
_entity_poly.pdbx_seq_one_letter_code
_entity_poly.pdbx_strand_id
1 'polypeptide(L)'
;MLFHSTRGVDKDKTFADILMQGLASDGGLFMPDTWPQVEIEKIESMQSFQEIAEYIVPFFTASSFTEQETHKVLKDAWHDFEIESLIKIKSFNNYSILELFHGPTAAFKDFGLQLAAAFFNEILNPVSYTHLRAHETSP
;
A
#
# COMPACT_ATOMS: atom_id res chain seq x y z
N MET A 1 -7.42 -10.82 -0.37
CA MET A 1 -8.39 -9.82 0.13
C MET A 1 -9.04 -9.18 -1.07
N LEU A 2 -10.36 -9.04 -1.08
CA LEU A 2 -11.10 -8.32 -2.10
C LEU A 2 -11.67 -7.02 -1.51
N PHE A 3 -12.20 -6.18 -2.37
CA PHE A 3 -12.70 -4.86 -1.99
C PHE A 3 -14.11 -4.64 -2.53
N HIS A 4 -14.87 -3.82 -1.83
CA HIS A 4 -16.22 -3.43 -2.22
C HIS A 4 -16.43 -1.91 -2.05
N SER A 5 -17.37 -1.37 -2.80
CA SER A 5 -17.79 0.03 -2.64
C SER A 5 -18.51 0.24 -1.32
N THR A 6 -18.25 1.36 -0.65
CA THR A 6 -19.00 1.81 0.52
C THR A 6 -20.49 2.07 0.24
N ARG A 7 -20.89 2.16 -1.03
CA ARG A 7 -22.28 2.30 -1.48
C ARG A 7 -22.87 1.00 -2.04
N GLY A 8 -22.05 -0.05 -2.17
CA GLY A 8 -22.48 -1.43 -2.39
C GLY A 8 -22.69 -1.86 -3.84
N VAL A 9 -22.42 -1.03 -4.85
CA VAL A 9 -22.57 -1.42 -6.26
C VAL A 9 -21.39 -2.27 -6.72
N ASP A 10 -20.17 -1.73 -6.59
CA ASP A 10 -18.95 -2.48 -6.93
C ASP A 10 -18.59 -3.47 -5.83
N LYS A 11 -18.34 -4.74 -6.21
CA LYS A 11 -17.99 -5.84 -5.30
C LYS A 11 -16.87 -6.67 -5.90
N ASP A 12 -16.23 -7.44 -5.05
CA ASP A 12 -15.23 -8.46 -5.41
C ASP A 12 -14.08 -7.91 -6.27
N LYS A 13 -13.69 -6.65 -6.02
CA LYS A 13 -12.61 -5.98 -6.73
C LYS A 13 -11.26 -6.40 -6.17
N THR A 14 -10.29 -6.64 -7.05
CA THR A 14 -8.89 -6.85 -6.65
C THR A 14 -8.21 -5.52 -6.29
N PHE A 15 -7.03 -5.58 -5.68
CA PHE A 15 -6.23 -4.39 -5.40
C PHE A 15 -5.87 -3.63 -6.69
N ALA A 16 -5.50 -4.33 -7.75
CA ALA A 16 -5.21 -3.69 -9.04
C ALA A 16 -6.44 -3.00 -9.62
N ASP A 17 -7.63 -3.62 -9.54
CA ASP A 17 -8.87 -3.01 -10.01
C ASP A 17 -9.17 -1.69 -9.30
N ILE A 18 -9.09 -1.67 -7.96
CA ILE A 18 -9.41 -0.46 -7.19
C ILE A 18 -8.38 0.64 -7.39
N LEU A 19 -7.09 0.28 -7.54
CA LEU A 19 -6.04 1.25 -7.81
C LEU A 19 -6.25 1.91 -9.18
N MET A 20 -6.52 1.12 -10.21
CA MET A 20 -6.74 1.61 -11.58
C MET A 20 -8.04 2.42 -11.72
N GLN A 21 -9.08 2.03 -10.99
CA GLN A 21 -10.38 2.70 -11.04
C GLN A 21 -10.42 3.98 -10.19
N GLY A 22 -9.74 4.02 -9.05
CA GLY A 22 -9.69 5.14 -8.10
C GLY A 22 -10.95 5.25 -7.24
N LEU A 23 -12.09 5.60 -7.83
CA LEU A 23 -13.40 5.66 -7.16
C LEU A 23 -14.33 4.58 -7.71
N ALA A 24 -15.21 4.08 -6.86
CA ALA A 24 -16.24 3.13 -7.28
C ALA A 24 -17.24 3.77 -8.27
N SER A 25 -17.86 2.95 -9.12
CA SER A 25 -18.79 3.40 -10.18
C SER A 25 -20.00 4.16 -9.63
N ASP A 26 -20.35 3.90 -8.37
CA ASP A 26 -21.42 4.57 -7.63
C ASP A 26 -20.94 5.83 -6.86
N GLY A 27 -19.68 6.24 -7.06
CA GLY A 27 -19.05 7.34 -6.34
C GLY A 27 -18.72 7.04 -4.87
N GLY A 28 -18.74 5.76 -4.47
CA GLY A 28 -18.27 5.28 -3.17
C GLY A 28 -16.75 5.14 -3.14
N LEU A 29 -16.21 4.92 -1.95
CA LEU A 29 -14.83 4.53 -1.73
C LEU A 29 -14.73 3.01 -1.70
N PHE A 30 -13.56 2.47 -2.04
CA PHE A 30 -13.30 1.05 -1.88
C PHE A 30 -12.81 0.73 -0.47
N MET A 31 -13.42 -0.29 0.14
CA MET A 31 -13.06 -0.81 1.46
C MET A 31 -12.78 -2.31 1.34
N PRO A 32 -11.84 -2.85 2.12
CA PRO A 32 -11.60 -4.29 2.15
C PRO A 32 -12.84 -5.04 2.67
N ASP A 33 -13.07 -6.23 2.16
CA ASP A 33 -14.14 -7.13 2.61
C ASP A 33 -13.96 -7.59 4.05
N THR A 34 -12.70 -7.74 4.46
CA THR A 34 -12.30 -8.08 5.83
C THR A 34 -11.06 -7.30 6.24
N TRP A 35 -10.99 -6.92 7.52
CA TRP A 35 -9.78 -6.29 8.06
C TRP A 35 -8.77 -7.34 8.53
N PRO A 36 -7.49 -7.23 8.15
CA PRO A 36 -6.48 -8.16 8.60
C PRO A 36 -6.28 -8.08 10.11
N GLN A 37 -6.09 -9.23 10.74
CA GLN A 37 -5.65 -9.30 12.12
C GLN A 37 -4.13 -9.19 12.14
N VAL A 38 -3.61 -8.19 12.84
CA VAL A 38 -2.18 -7.97 12.98
C VAL A 38 -1.69 -8.33 14.38
N GLU A 39 -0.51 -8.89 14.47
CA GLU A 39 0.15 -9.22 15.73
C GLU A 39 0.88 -7.97 16.24
N ILE A 40 0.35 -7.35 17.31
CA ILE A 40 0.90 -6.10 17.85
C ILE A 40 2.35 -6.32 18.33
N GLU A 41 2.64 -7.43 19.01
CA GLU A 41 3.97 -7.77 19.47
C GLU A 41 5.00 -7.83 18.33
N LYS A 42 4.56 -8.27 17.15
CA LYS A 42 5.39 -8.30 15.96
C LYS A 42 5.69 -6.89 15.48
N ILE A 43 4.70 -5.99 15.45
CA ILE A 43 4.89 -4.58 15.08
C ILE A 43 5.82 -3.89 16.08
N GLU A 44 5.64 -4.12 17.38
CA GLU A 44 6.50 -3.55 18.43
C GLU A 44 7.97 -4.00 18.33
N SER A 45 8.24 -5.15 17.73
CA SER A 45 9.61 -5.65 17.49
C SER A 45 10.30 -5.01 16.28
N MET A 46 9.54 -4.36 15.40
CA MET A 46 10.06 -3.73 14.18
C MET A 46 10.79 -2.42 14.50
N GLN A 47 11.87 -2.16 13.75
CA GLN A 47 12.76 -1.03 14.03
C GLN A 47 12.58 0.14 13.05
N SER A 48 11.81 -0.07 11.96
CA SER A 48 11.67 0.93 10.91
C SER A 48 10.24 1.00 10.35
N PHE A 49 9.90 2.15 9.76
CA PHE A 49 8.67 2.30 8.99
C PHE A 49 8.61 1.31 7.82
N GLN A 50 9.75 1.06 7.17
CA GLN A 50 9.86 0.11 6.06
C GLN A 50 9.44 -1.31 6.48
N GLU A 51 9.96 -1.81 7.60
CA GLU A 51 9.60 -3.15 8.13
C GLU A 51 8.09 -3.25 8.43
N ILE A 52 7.51 -2.20 9.02
CA ILE A 52 6.07 -2.14 9.29
C ILE A 52 5.27 -2.18 7.97
N ALA A 53 5.69 -1.41 6.97
CA ALA A 53 5.03 -1.39 5.67
C ALA A 53 5.13 -2.75 4.97
N GLU A 54 6.30 -3.40 4.99
CA GLU A 54 6.51 -4.75 4.44
C GLU A 54 5.65 -5.82 5.11
N TYR A 55 5.31 -5.64 6.37
CA TYR A 55 4.39 -6.52 7.08
C TYR A 55 2.91 -6.24 6.78
N ILE A 56 2.52 -4.98 6.72
CA ILE A 56 1.10 -4.58 6.63
C ILE A 56 0.58 -4.57 5.19
N VAL A 57 1.34 -4.02 4.24
CA VAL A 57 0.86 -3.80 2.87
C VAL A 57 0.49 -5.10 2.14
N PRO A 58 1.22 -6.22 2.27
CA PRO A 58 0.86 -7.48 1.62
C PRO A 58 -0.54 -7.99 1.94
N PHE A 59 -1.08 -7.71 3.13
CA PHE A 59 -2.46 -8.09 3.45
C PHE A 59 -3.48 -7.50 2.45
N PHE A 60 -3.24 -6.26 2.01
CA PHE A 60 -4.14 -5.54 1.12
C PHE A 60 -3.88 -5.82 -0.36
N THR A 61 -2.65 -6.15 -0.73
CA THR A 61 -2.25 -6.31 -2.13
C THR A 61 -2.36 -7.75 -2.64
N ALA A 62 -2.55 -8.74 -1.75
CA ALA A 62 -2.51 -10.18 -2.04
C ALA A 62 -3.47 -10.67 -3.14
N SER A 63 -4.51 -9.90 -3.49
CA SER A 63 -5.39 -10.24 -4.61
C SER A 63 -4.79 -9.93 -5.99
N SER A 64 -3.67 -9.21 -6.05
CA SER A 64 -3.05 -8.75 -7.30
C SER A 64 -1.54 -8.98 -7.35
N PHE A 65 -0.88 -9.05 -6.20
CA PHE A 65 0.58 -9.18 -6.08
C PHE A 65 0.96 -10.27 -5.09
N THR A 66 2.01 -10.97 -5.38
CA THR A 66 2.68 -11.83 -4.40
C THR A 66 3.35 -10.97 -3.32
N GLU A 67 3.68 -11.58 -2.19
CA GLU A 67 4.43 -10.91 -1.12
C GLU A 67 5.78 -10.39 -1.62
N GLN A 68 6.49 -11.16 -2.45
CA GLN A 68 7.77 -10.76 -3.02
C GLN A 68 7.66 -9.55 -3.96
N GLU A 69 6.63 -9.50 -4.81
CA GLU A 69 6.37 -8.36 -5.67
C GLU A 69 6.00 -7.12 -4.85
N THR A 70 5.16 -7.28 -3.82
CA THR A 70 4.81 -6.19 -2.91
C THR A 70 6.05 -5.65 -2.21
N HIS A 71 6.94 -6.50 -1.69
CA HIS A 71 8.18 -6.07 -1.05
C HIS A 71 9.12 -5.33 -2.01
N LYS A 72 9.21 -5.78 -3.26
CA LYS A 72 9.97 -5.07 -4.30
C LYS A 72 9.41 -3.66 -4.51
N VAL A 73 8.09 -3.53 -4.69
CA VAL A 73 7.43 -2.23 -4.86
C VAL A 73 7.67 -1.31 -3.66
N LEU A 74 7.54 -1.83 -2.44
CA LEU A 74 7.76 -1.06 -1.22
C LEU A 74 9.20 -0.54 -1.09
N LYS A 75 10.18 -1.33 -1.52
CA LYS A 75 11.59 -0.98 -1.48
C LYS A 75 11.92 0.19 -2.40
N ASP A 76 11.24 0.26 -3.54
CA ASP A 76 11.47 1.29 -4.56
C ASP A 76 10.57 2.53 -4.36
N ALA A 77 9.45 2.40 -3.63
CA ALA A 77 8.43 3.44 -3.54
C ALA A 77 8.92 4.77 -2.94
N TRP A 78 9.83 4.70 -1.98
CA TRP A 78 10.25 5.88 -1.21
C TRP A 78 11.73 6.25 -1.37
N HIS A 79 12.35 5.84 -2.48
CA HIS A 79 13.78 6.08 -2.75
C HIS A 79 14.15 7.57 -2.83
N ASP A 80 13.20 8.44 -3.16
CA ASP A 80 13.41 9.89 -3.26
C ASP A 80 13.18 10.65 -1.94
N PHE A 81 12.97 9.94 -0.82
CA PHE A 81 12.86 10.59 0.48
C PHE A 81 14.21 11.10 0.97
N GLU A 82 14.21 12.27 1.61
CA GLU A 82 15.44 12.94 2.10
C GLU A 82 16.16 12.17 3.21
N ILE A 83 15.42 11.35 3.98
CA ILE A 83 15.96 10.58 5.10
C ILE A 83 15.66 9.10 4.92
N GLU A 84 16.66 8.25 5.15
CA GLU A 84 16.57 6.81 5.00
C GLU A 84 15.51 6.17 5.91
N SER A 85 15.30 6.73 7.10
CA SER A 85 14.27 6.26 8.05
C SER A 85 12.83 6.57 7.60
N LEU A 86 12.64 7.36 6.54
CA LEU A 86 11.37 7.87 5.99
C LEU A 86 10.60 8.77 6.94
N ILE A 87 10.60 8.50 8.22
CA ILE A 87 9.94 9.26 9.28
C ILE A 87 10.93 9.65 10.38
N LYS A 88 10.59 10.71 11.10
CA LYS A 88 11.33 11.12 12.30
C LYS A 88 10.37 11.50 13.41
N ILE A 89 10.71 11.09 14.63
CA ILE A 89 9.94 11.44 15.81
C ILE A 89 10.77 12.41 16.67
N LYS A 90 10.22 13.59 16.95
CA LYS A 90 10.79 14.54 17.92
C LYS A 90 9.97 14.56 19.19
N SER A 91 10.60 14.23 20.30
CA SER A 91 9.93 14.20 21.60
C SER A 91 10.20 15.51 22.37
N PHE A 92 9.14 16.04 22.99
CA PHE A 92 9.14 17.23 23.82
C PHE A 92 8.36 16.95 25.09
N ASN A 93 8.99 16.96 26.23
CA ASN A 93 8.32 16.75 27.52
C ASN A 93 7.26 15.61 27.47
N ASN A 94 5.98 15.98 27.34
CA ASN A 94 4.83 15.08 27.42
C ASN A 94 4.19 14.75 26.06
N TYR A 95 4.76 15.22 24.94
CA TYR A 95 4.25 14.92 23.59
C TYR A 95 5.38 14.65 22.61
N SER A 96 5.03 13.98 21.53
CA SER A 96 5.95 13.72 20.42
C SER A 96 5.34 14.20 19.11
N ILE A 97 6.18 14.70 18.22
CA ILE A 97 5.81 15.14 16.88
C ILE A 97 6.36 14.11 15.91
N LEU A 98 5.46 13.51 15.12
CA LEU A 98 5.82 12.66 13.98
C LEU A 98 5.99 13.56 12.75
N GLU A 99 7.23 13.67 12.27
CA GLU A 99 7.55 14.44 11.06
C GLU A 99 7.27 13.59 9.81
N LEU A 100 6.34 14.03 8.95
CA LEU A 100 5.92 13.34 7.72
C LEU A 100 6.24 14.15 6.45
N PHE A 101 7.13 15.12 6.52
CA PHE A 101 7.44 16.04 5.43
C PHE A 101 8.79 15.78 4.74
N HIS A 102 9.38 14.60 4.95
CA HIS A 102 10.68 14.24 4.37
C HIS A 102 10.60 13.65 2.96
N GLY A 103 9.42 13.62 2.36
CA GLY A 103 9.22 13.21 0.98
C GLY A 103 9.48 14.33 -0.03
N PRO A 104 9.48 14.01 -1.34
CA PRO A 104 9.91 14.94 -2.41
C PRO A 104 9.05 16.21 -2.54
N THR A 105 7.79 16.20 -2.07
CA THR A 105 6.93 17.40 -2.08
C THR A 105 6.77 18.04 -0.71
N ALA A 106 7.50 17.56 0.29
CA ALA A 106 7.41 17.99 1.69
C ALA A 106 5.99 17.90 2.29
N ALA A 107 5.18 16.96 1.80
CA ALA A 107 3.83 16.73 2.26
C ALA A 107 3.65 15.28 2.75
N PHE A 108 2.83 15.08 3.80
CA PHE A 108 2.51 13.75 4.32
C PHE A 108 1.93 12.81 3.26
N LYS A 109 1.32 13.36 2.20
CA LYS A 109 0.74 12.61 1.08
C LYS A 109 1.78 11.85 0.27
N ASP A 110 3.05 12.23 0.34
CA ASP A 110 4.12 11.55 -0.40
C ASP A 110 4.19 10.06 -0.05
N PHE A 111 3.93 9.68 1.19
CA PHE A 111 3.89 8.26 1.58
C PHE A 111 2.91 7.45 0.72
N GLY A 112 1.67 7.90 0.62
CA GLY A 112 0.64 7.21 -0.17
C GLY A 112 0.80 7.40 -1.68
N LEU A 113 1.15 8.60 -2.14
CA LEU A 113 1.24 8.90 -3.57
C LEU A 113 2.44 8.22 -4.23
N GLN A 114 3.61 8.19 -3.58
CA GLN A 114 4.78 7.48 -4.11
C GLN A 114 4.51 5.96 -4.15
N LEU A 115 3.91 5.41 -3.10
CA LEU A 115 3.54 4.00 -3.07
C LEU A 115 2.50 3.65 -4.16
N ALA A 116 1.46 4.47 -4.31
CA ALA A 116 0.48 4.28 -5.37
C ALA A 116 1.11 4.35 -6.76
N ALA A 117 2.00 5.32 -7.01
CA ALA A 117 2.71 5.45 -8.28
C ALA A 117 3.60 4.23 -8.57
N ALA A 118 4.27 3.69 -7.55
CA ALA A 118 5.09 2.48 -7.70
C ALA A 118 4.24 1.26 -8.07
N PHE A 119 3.08 1.07 -7.44
CA PHE A 119 2.14 0.01 -7.83
C PHE A 119 1.54 0.24 -9.22
N PHE A 120 1.20 1.47 -9.60
CA PHE A 120 0.76 1.78 -10.96
C PHE A 120 1.81 1.37 -12.00
N ASN A 121 3.08 1.69 -11.77
CA ASN A 121 4.16 1.32 -12.66
C ASN A 121 4.28 -0.21 -12.81
N GLU A 122 4.12 -0.97 -11.71
CA GLU A 122 4.17 -2.42 -11.77
C GLU A 122 2.97 -3.00 -12.54
N ILE A 123 1.76 -2.47 -12.35
CA ILE A 123 0.55 -2.91 -13.08
C ILE A 123 0.67 -2.60 -14.58
N LEU A 124 1.21 -1.43 -14.94
CA LEU A 124 1.32 -1.01 -16.34
C LEU A 124 2.52 -1.60 -17.06
N ASN A 125 3.45 -2.25 -16.35
CA ASN A 125 4.60 -2.89 -16.96
C ASN A 125 4.16 -4.16 -17.71
N PRO A 126 4.37 -4.26 -19.06
CA PRO A 126 3.91 -5.40 -19.86
C PRO A 126 4.44 -6.77 -19.39
N VAL A 127 5.59 -6.81 -18.73
CA VAL A 127 6.20 -8.05 -18.21
C VAL A 127 5.46 -8.55 -16.98
N SER A 128 5.00 -7.67 -16.10
CA SER A 128 4.24 -8.02 -14.90
C SER A 128 2.79 -8.40 -15.21
N TYR A 129 2.18 -7.78 -16.21
CA TYR A 129 0.78 -8.01 -16.59
C TYR A 129 0.51 -9.44 -17.12
N THR A 130 1.51 -10.12 -17.65
CA THR A 130 1.38 -11.53 -18.08
C THR A 130 1.27 -12.49 -16.91
N HIS A 131 1.83 -12.18 -15.75
CA HIS A 131 1.71 -12.99 -14.54
C HIS A 131 0.36 -12.82 -13.85
N LEU A 132 -0.20 -11.61 -13.83
CA LEU A 132 -1.52 -11.32 -13.24
C LEU A 132 -2.65 -12.06 -13.98
N ARG A 133 -2.60 -12.14 -15.32
CA ARG A 133 -3.59 -12.88 -16.12
C ARG A 133 -3.50 -14.40 -15.99
N ALA A 134 -2.37 -14.96 -15.65
CA ALA A 134 -2.21 -16.41 -15.49
C ALA A 134 -2.96 -16.98 -14.28
N HIS A 135 -3.31 -16.14 -13.30
CA HIS A 135 -4.11 -16.53 -12.13
C HIS A 135 -5.62 -16.49 -12.37
N GLU A 136 -6.09 -15.79 -13.41
CA GLU A 136 -7.53 -15.71 -13.74
C GLU A 136 -8.05 -16.84 -14.61
N THR A 137 -7.19 -17.74 -15.09
CA THR A 137 -7.56 -18.83 -16.02
C THR A 137 -7.35 -20.23 -15.45
N SER A 138 -7.73 -20.46 -14.20
CA SER A 138 -7.92 -21.84 -13.72
C SER A 138 -9.41 -22.10 -13.52
N PRO A 139 -9.95 -23.13 -14.22
CA PRO A 139 -11.37 -23.50 -14.14
C PRO A 139 -11.74 -24.11 -12.79
#